data_06ef07657b8d0e3b3bee3ea6e752417c
#
_entry.id   06ef07657b8d0e3b3bee3ea6e752417c
#
_cell.length_a   1.000
_cell.length_b   1.000
_cell.length_c   1.000
_cell.angle_alpha   90.00
_cell.angle_beta   90.00
_cell.angle_gamma   90.00
#
_symmetry.space_group_name_H-M   'P 1'
#
loop_
_entity.id
_entity.type
_entity.pdbx_description
1 polymer ?
#
loop_
_entity_poly.entity_id
_entity_poly.type
_entity_poly.pdbx_seq_one_letter_code
_entity_poly.pdbx_strand_id
1 'polypeptide(L)'
;MIDTGRNRLLTEREGCFDSNVKKAKTKRKKGSVRGSVERRVPYQKAAIRSSAFTRALLNAGAIGGDPDRLRALFEEAAQKVASIPKEPFKDSWPYLQAMLRLIRAYFRGEYRNVSQDALVFIVAAVSYLVDPFDLIPDEVPFLGFLDDATVVAFALARTRESLDDFMTWETTAL
;
A
#
# COMPACT_ATOMS: atom_id res chain seq x y z
N MET A 1 -51.22 36.76 19.87
CA MET A 1 -51.50 36.79 21.31
C MET A 1 -50.29 36.16 21.97
N ILE A 2 -49.28 37.01 22.38
CA ILE A 2 -49.15 37.50 23.76
C ILE A 2 -48.61 36.33 24.63
N ASP A 3 -47.51 36.33 25.33
CA ASP A 3 -46.69 37.37 25.98
C ASP A 3 -45.42 36.72 26.57
N THR A 4 -44.30 37.31 26.40
CA THR A 4 -43.41 37.96 27.37
C THR A 4 -43.23 37.38 28.78
N GLY A 5 -41.97 37.29 29.19
CA GLY A 5 -41.55 37.33 30.60
C GLY A 5 -40.17 36.71 30.83
N ARG A 6 -39.07 37.31 30.67
CA ARG A 6 -38.22 38.25 31.43
C ARG A 6 -38.20 38.00 32.94
N ASN A 7 -37.02 37.54 33.47
CA ASN A 7 -36.33 38.08 34.66
C ASN A 7 -35.08 37.22 34.95
N ARG A 8 -33.91 37.74 34.89
CA ARG A 8 -33.07 38.67 35.64
C ARG A 8 -32.96 38.35 37.14
N LEU A 9 -31.76 38.03 37.59
CA LEU A 9 -30.91 38.63 38.63
C LEU A 9 -29.91 37.60 39.16
N LEU A 10 -28.59 37.75 38.86
CA LEU A 10 -27.57 38.28 39.76
C LEU A 10 -27.52 37.73 41.18
N THR A 11 -26.47 37.04 41.56
CA THR A 11 -25.60 37.41 42.70
C THR A 11 -24.25 36.72 42.62
N GLU A 12 -23.25 37.55 42.65
CA GLU A 12 -21.84 37.26 42.92
C GLU A 12 -21.70 36.67 44.33
N ARG A 13 -20.75 35.74 44.48
CA ARG A 13 -19.93 35.66 45.70
C ARG A 13 -18.56 35.08 45.35
N GLU A 14 -17.61 35.93 45.55
CA GLU A 14 -16.19 35.64 45.65
C GLU A 14 -15.88 34.65 46.77
N GLY A 15 -14.89 33.79 46.55
CA GLY A 15 -14.33 32.92 47.57
C GLY A 15 -12.95 32.47 47.10
N CYS A 16 -11.94 33.27 47.42
CA CYS A 16 -10.52 32.85 47.40
C CYS A 16 -10.33 31.59 48.21
N PHE A 17 -9.64 30.61 47.68
CA PHE A 17 -8.76 29.73 48.47
C PHE A 17 -7.67 29.12 47.61
N ASP A 18 -6.54 29.67 47.82
CA ASP A 18 -5.20 29.16 48.09
C ASP A 18 -4.55 28.09 47.19
N SER A 19 -3.46 28.56 46.74
CA SER A 19 -2.26 27.97 46.15
C SER A 19 -1.79 26.67 46.85
N ASN A 20 -1.39 25.77 46.06
CA ASN A 20 -0.28 24.83 46.23
C ASN A 20 -0.61 23.39 45.84
N VAL A 21 -0.62 23.08 44.56
CA VAL A 21 -0.41 21.68 44.11
C VAL A 21 0.87 21.62 43.29
N LYS A 22 1.84 20.96 43.92
CA LYS A 22 3.20 20.70 43.45
C LYS A 22 3.23 20.23 42.00
N LYS A 23 4.01 20.90 41.17
CA LYS A 23 4.44 20.47 39.82
C LYS A 23 5.11 19.09 39.89
N ALA A 24 4.37 18.03 39.65
CA ALA A 24 4.95 16.75 39.28
C ALA A 24 5.46 16.86 37.84
N LYS A 25 6.76 17.04 37.70
CA LYS A 25 7.45 16.93 36.40
C LYS A 25 7.43 15.46 35.96
N THR A 26 6.42 15.05 35.25
CA THR A 26 6.45 13.81 34.49
C THR A 26 7.39 14.03 33.30
N LYS A 27 8.62 13.58 33.41
CA LYS A 27 9.51 13.40 32.27
C LYS A 27 8.90 12.35 31.35
N ARG A 28 8.08 12.78 30.37
CA ARG A 28 7.78 11.99 29.19
C ARG A 28 9.11 11.75 28.46
N LYS A 29 9.65 10.55 28.58
CA LYS A 29 10.66 10.04 27.66
C LYS A 29 9.98 10.08 26.28
N LYS A 30 10.33 11.07 25.48
CA LYS A 30 10.09 11.04 24.01
C LYS A 30 10.96 9.90 23.48
N GLY A 31 10.40 8.69 23.43
CA GLY A 31 10.98 7.58 22.70
C GLY A 31 11.13 8.01 21.24
N SER A 32 12.37 8.03 20.80
CA SER A 32 12.79 8.39 19.46
C SER A 32 12.27 7.36 18.45
N VAL A 33 11.06 7.56 17.92
CA VAL A 33 10.54 6.81 16.78
C VAL A 33 11.01 7.42 15.45
N ARG A 34 11.81 8.52 15.51
CA ARG A 34 12.30 9.22 14.31
C ARG A 34 13.37 8.48 13.50
N GLY A 35 14.01 7.45 14.05
CA GLY A 35 15.15 6.80 13.39
C GLY A 35 14.80 5.71 12.38
N SER A 36 13.57 5.21 12.34
CA SER A 36 13.16 4.10 11.46
C SER A 36 12.49 4.53 10.15
N VAL A 37 11.87 5.71 10.12
CA VAL A 37 11.17 6.22 8.93
C VAL A 37 12.14 6.88 7.95
N GLU A 38 13.12 7.63 8.44
CA GLU A 38 14.09 8.34 7.59
C GLU A 38 15.06 7.41 6.82
N ARG A 39 15.33 6.21 7.34
CA ARG A 39 16.20 5.21 6.66
C ARG A 39 15.48 4.44 5.54
N ARG A 40 14.15 4.39 5.53
CA ARG A 40 13.35 3.71 4.49
C ARG A 40 13.25 4.50 3.19
N VAL A 41 13.21 5.84 3.26
CA VAL A 41 12.97 6.71 2.11
C VAL A 41 14.02 6.63 1.00
N PRO A 42 15.35 6.60 1.25
CA PRO A 42 16.34 6.48 0.18
C PRO A 42 16.30 5.10 -0.51
N TYR A 43 16.01 4.05 0.23
CA TYR A 43 15.94 2.68 -0.29
C TYR A 43 14.73 2.46 -1.21
N GLN A 44 13.57 2.94 -0.81
CA GLN A 44 12.34 2.91 -1.62
C GLN A 44 12.51 3.65 -2.95
N LYS A 45 13.23 4.79 -2.94
CA LYS A 45 13.54 5.52 -4.18
C LYS A 45 14.50 4.77 -5.09
N ALA A 46 15.38 3.94 -4.54
CA ALA A 46 16.32 3.14 -5.33
C ALA A 46 15.61 2.01 -6.08
N ALA A 47 14.72 1.26 -5.44
CA ALA A 47 13.94 0.19 -6.06
C ALA A 47 13.09 0.71 -7.24
N ILE A 48 12.33 1.80 -7.03
CA ILE A 48 11.49 2.41 -8.08
C ILE A 48 12.31 2.99 -9.24
N ARG A 49 13.55 3.41 -8.99
CA ARG A 49 14.47 3.95 -9.99
C ARG A 49 15.41 2.90 -10.58
N SER A 50 15.25 1.64 -10.19
CA SER A 50 16.11 0.57 -10.66
C SER A 50 15.96 0.34 -12.17
N SER A 51 17.01 -0.13 -12.81
CA SER A 51 16.97 -0.54 -14.21
C SER A 51 16.03 -1.73 -14.42
N ALA A 52 15.88 -2.60 -13.41
CA ALA A 52 14.96 -3.74 -13.42
C ALA A 52 13.51 -3.28 -13.48
N PHE A 53 13.07 -2.36 -12.59
CA PHE A 53 11.72 -1.83 -12.64
C PHE A 53 11.43 -1.02 -13.91
N THR A 54 12.42 -0.27 -14.41
CA THR A 54 12.29 0.43 -15.69
C THR A 54 12.08 -0.56 -16.85
N ARG A 55 12.82 -1.67 -16.89
CA ARG A 55 12.60 -2.74 -17.89
C ARG A 55 11.22 -3.38 -17.75
N ALA A 56 10.80 -3.68 -16.51
CA ALA A 56 9.48 -4.22 -16.25
C ALA A 56 8.37 -3.30 -16.79
N LEU A 57 8.45 -1.98 -16.56
CA LEU A 57 7.50 -1.01 -17.11
C LEU A 57 7.51 -0.96 -18.64
N LEU A 58 8.68 -0.96 -19.28
CA LEU A 58 8.79 -0.93 -20.74
C LEU A 58 8.19 -2.18 -21.40
N ASN A 59 8.33 -3.34 -20.76
CA ASN A 59 7.83 -4.61 -21.28
C ASN A 59 6.36 -4.88 -20.91
N ALA A 60 5.85 -4.23 -19.87
CA ALA A 60 4.51 -4.50 -19.31
C ALA A 60 3.39 -4.33 -20.34
N GLY A 61 3.49 -3.32 -21.23
CA GLY A 61 2.51 -3.11 -22.30
C GLY A 61 2.45 -4.28 -23.29
N ALA A 62 3.60 -4.82 -23.68
CA ALA A 62 3.69 -5.97 -24.59
C ALA A 62 3.20 -7.26 -23.91
N ILE A 63 3.47 -7.43 -22.62
CA ILE A 63 2.98 -8.58 -21.83
C ILE A 63 1.47 -8.47 -21.64
N GLY A 64 0.97 -7.28 -21.28
CA GLY A 64 -0.45 -7.02 -21.05
C GLY A 64 -1.34 -7.21 -22.27
N GLY A 65 -0.76 -7.07 -23.47
CA GLY A 65 -1.46 -7.30 -24.76
C GLY A 65 -1.48 -8.78 -25.20
N ASP A 66 -0.75 -9.66 -24.54
CA ASP A 66 -0.58 -11.06 -24.93
C ASP A 66 -1.11 -12.01 -23.84
N PRO A 67 -2.23 -12.72 -24.05
CA PRO A 67 -2.84 -13.60 -23.06
C PRO A 67 -1.91 -14.75 -22.61
N ASP A 68 -1.08 -15.28 -23.50
CA ASP A 68 -0.18 -16.40 -23.15
C ASP A 68 0.97 -15.91 -22.26
N ARG A 69 1.51 -14.72 -22.54
CA ARG A 69 2.52 -14.07 -21.68
C ARG A 69 1.95 -13.71 -20.31
N LEU A 70 0.71 -13.20 -20.26
CA LEU A 70 0.03 -12.91 -18.98
C LEU A 70 -0.21 -14.18 -18.17
N ARG A 71 -0.56 -15.30 -18.83
CA ARG A 71 -0.70 -16.60 -18.17
C ARG A 71 0.62 -17.05 -17.58
N ALA A 72 1.70 -17.03 -18.37
CA ALA A 72 3.04 -17.43 -17.91
C ALA A 72 3.48 -16.58 -16.72
N LEU A 73 3.32 -15.26 -16.80
CA LEU A 73 3.61 -14.33 -15.69
C LEU A 73 2.80 -14.65 -14.44
N PHE A 74 1.50 -14.94 -14.59
CA PHE A 74 0.64 -15.31 -13.47
C PHE A 74 1.11 -16.60 -12.79
N GLU A 75 1.44 -17.64 -13.55
CA GLU A 75 1.87 -18.94 -13.03
C GLU A 75 3.19 -18.81 -12.26
N GLU A 76 4.16 -18.08 -12.79
CA GLU A 76 5.44 -17.82 -12.15
C GLU A 76 5.27 -17.00 -10.86
N ALA A 77 4.50 -15.91 -10.93
CA ALA A 77 4.23 -15.07 -9.77
C ALA A 77 3.44 -15.79 -8.68
N ALA A 78 2.50 -16.64 -9.02
CA ALA A 78 1.74 -17.44 -8.06
C ALA A 78 2.66 -18.41 -7.27
N GLN A 79 3.63 -19.01 -7.95
CA GLN A 79 4.64 -19.87 -7.30
C GLN A 79 5.53 -19.03 -6.36
N LYS A 80 6.06 -17.90 -6.82
CA LYS A 80 6.90 -17.03 -5.97
C LYS A 80 6.12 -16.51 -4.77
N VAL A 81 4.90 -16.02 -4.94
CA VAL A 81 4.06 -15.48 -3.84
C VAL A 81 3.72 -16.56 -2.80
N ALA A 82 3.62 -17.82 -3.18
CA ALA A 82 3.40 -18.92 -2.24
C ALA A 82 4.59 -19.16 -1.30
N SER A 83 5.80 -18.77 -1.70
CA SER A 83 7.06 -19.02 -0.98
C SER A 83 7.61 -17.81 -0.23
N ILE A 84 7.20 -16.59 -0.55
CA ILE A 84 7.74 -15.38 0.08
C ILE A 84 7.11 -15.09 1.44
N PRO A 85 7.87 -14.47 2.38
CA PRO A 85 7.35 -14.03 3.66
C PRO A 85 6.35 -12.89 3.49
N LYS A 86 5.26 -12.89 4.26
CA LYS A 86 4.19 -11.87 4.18
C LYS A 86 4.57 -10.55 4.86
N GLU A 87 5.50 -10.57 5.81
CA GLU A 87 5.85 -9.42 6.65
C GLU A 87 6.27 -8.16 5.87
N PRO A 88 7.12 -8.24 4.83
CA PRO A 88 7.48 -7.06 4.03
C PRO A 88 6.29 -6.43 3.32
N PHE A 89 5.27 -7.25 2.97
CA PHE A 89 4.08 -6.87 2.21
C PHE A 89 2.85 -6.62 3.10
N LYS A 90 2.98 -6.61 4.42
CA LYS A 90 1.87 -6.64 5.39
C LYS A 90 0.68 -5.77 4.98
N ASP A 91 0.94 -4.51 4.61
CA ASP A 91 -0.11 -3.55 4.27
C ASP A 91 -0.59 -3.66 2.81
N SER A 92 0.21 -4.26 1.93
CA SER A 92 -0.09 -4.44 0.50
C SER A 92 -0.43 -5.88 0.11
N TRP A 93 -0.35 -6.84 1.05
CA TRP A 93 -0.59 -8.26 0.76
C TRP A 93 -1.94 -8.57 0.11
N PRO A 94 -3.08 -8.05 0.61
CA PRO A 94 -4.37 -8.29 -0.04
C PRO A 94 -4.41 -7.76 -1.48
N TYR A 95 -3.76 -6.63 -1.72
CA TYR A 95 -3.68 -6.02 -3.05
C TYR A 95 -2.73 -6.75 -3.99
N LEU A 96 -1.60 -7.27 -3.49
CA LEU A 96 -0.73 -8.15 -4.28
C LEU A 96 -1.51 -9.39 -4.76
N GLN A 97 -2.29 -10.00 -3.88
CA GLN A 97 -3.16 -11.10 -4.26
C GLN A 97 -4.25 -10.67 -5.25
N ALA A 98 -4.82 -9.48 -5.08
CA ALA A 98 -5.80 -8.93 -6.02
C ALA A 98 -5.18 -8.66 -7.40
N MET A 99 -3.93 -8.15 -7.46
CA MET A 99 -3.20 -7.97 -8.72
C MET A 99 -3.07 -9.28 -9.49
N LEU A 100 -2.71 -10.38 -8.81
CA LEU A 100 -2.60 -11.70 -9.43
C LEU A 100 -3.96 -12.20 -9.93
N ARG A 101 -5.01 -12.06 -9.13
CA ARG A 101 -6.36 -12.48 -9.54
C ARG A 101 -6.89 -11.65 -10.69
N LEU A 102 -6.61 -10.34 -10.70
CA LEU A 102 -6.97 -9.45 -11.82
C LEU A 102 -6.27 -9.88 -13.11
N ILE A 103 -4.96 -10.15 -13.09
CA ILE A 103 -4.23 -10.68 -14.25
C ILE A 103 -4.89 -11.96 -14.76
N ARG A 104 -5.24 -12.89 -13.84
CA ARG A 104 -5.91 -14.14 -14.19
C ARG A 104 -7.27 -13.90 -14.84
N ALA A 105 -8.12 -13.07 -14.26
CA ALA A 105 -9.42 -12.74 -14.81
C ALA A 105 -9.30 -12.01 -16.16
N TYR A 106 -8.28 -11.18 -16.30
CA TYR A 106 -8.03 -10.44 -17.52
C TYR A 106 -7.64 -11.34 -18.69
N PHE A 107 -6.65 -12.24 -18.56
CA PHE A 107 -6.26 -13.11 -19.67
C PHE A 107 -7.36 -14.16 -20.00
N ARG A 108 -8.22 -14.50 -19.05
CA ARG A 108 -9.40 -15.35 -19.30
C ARG A 108 -10.56 -14.62 -19.96
N GLY A 109 -10.50 -13.29 -20.04
CA GLY A 109 -11.59 -12.48 -20.58
C GLY A 109 -12.76 -12.28 -19.62
N GLU A 110 -12.64 -12.71 -18.36
CA GLU A 110 -13.68 -12.61 -17.32
C GLU A 110 -13.85 -11.16 -16.83
N TYR A 111 -12.77 -10.38 -16.80
CA TYR A 111 -12.75 -8.97 -16.38
C TYR A 111 -11.90 -8.13 -17.33
N ARG A 112 -12.48 -7.05 -17.84
CA ARG A 112 -11.83 -6.13 -18.79
C ARG A 112 -11.95 -4.66 -18.38
N ASN A 113 -12.67 -4.37 -17.29
CA ASN A 113 -12.90 -3.00 -16.81
C ASN A 113 -11.70 -2.50 -16.00
N VAL A 114 -10.52 -2.46 -16.63
CA VAL A 114 -9.29 -1.92 -16.06
C VAL A 114 -8.65 -0.99 -17.08
N SER A 115 -8.18 0.19 -16.62
CA SER A 115 -7.49 1.11 -17.51
C SER A 115 -6.16 0.53 -17.99
N GLN A 116 -5.74 0.91 -19.20
CA GLN A 116 -4.48 0.44 -19.77
C GLN A 116 -3.28 0.81 -18.87
N ASP A 117 -3.29 2.01 -18.31
CA ASP A 117 -2.24 2.47 -17.40
C ASP A 117 -2.19 1.62 -16.11
N ALA A 118 -3.36 1.33 -15.52
CA ALA A 118 -3.42 0.48 -14.34
C ALA A 118 -2.92 -0.94 -14.65
N LEU A 119 -3.33 -1.52 -15.79
CA LEU A 119 -2.85 -2.84 -16.21
C LEU A 119 -1.33 -2.85 -16.38
N VAL A 120 -0.74 -1.82 -17.02
CA VAL A 120 0.72 -1.70 -17.19
C VAL A 120 1.43 -1.65 -15.84
N PHE A 121 0.95 -0.87 -14.86
CA PHE A 121 1.56 -0.81 -13.53
C PHE A 121 1.43 -2.13 -12.77
N ILE A 122 0.28 -2.81 -12.86
CA ILE A 122 0.06 -4.11 -12.24
C ILE A 122 1.01 -5.16 -12.84
N VAL A 123 1.06 -5.25 -14.16
CA VAL A 123 1.93 -6.19 -14.88
C VAL A 123 3.40 -5.89 -14.58
N ALA A 124 3.81 -4.60 -14.56
CA ALA A 124 5.18 -4.23 -14.24
C ALA A 124 5.59 -4.62 -12.80
N ALA A 125 4.71 -4.39 -11.82
CA ALA A 125 4.99 -4.76 -10.44
C ALA A 125 5.10 -6.28 -10.25
N VAL A 126 4.23 -7.05 -10.92
CA VAL A 126 4.27 -8.51 -10.87
C VAL A 126 5.47 -9.06 -11.65
N SER A 127 5.83 -8.45 -12.79
CA SER A 127 7.03 -8.82 -13.55
C SER A 127 8.30 -8.55 -12.75
N TYR A 128 8.35 -7.43 -12.02
CA TYR A 128 9.47 -7.13 -11.13
C TYR A 128 9.62 -8.18 -10.02
N LEU A 129 8.50 -8.58 -9.42
CA LEU A 129 8.48 -9.59 -8.36
C LEU A 129 9.07 -10.94 -8.82
N VAL A 130 8.90 -11.34 -10.08
CA VAL A 130 9.44 -12.60 -10.63
C VAL A 130 10.79 -12.45 -11.30
N ASP A 131 11.31 -11.23 -11.46
CA ASP A 131 12.61 -10.98 -12.09
C ASP A 131 13.73 -11.61 -11.23
N PRO A 132 14.52 -12.57 -11.74
CA PRO A 132 15.61 -13.17 -11.00
C PRO A 132 16.81 -12.23 -10.78
N PHE A 133 16.81 -11.07 -11.44
CA PHE A 133 17.86 -10.05 -11.32
C PHE A 133 17.44 -8.94 -10.35
N ASP A 134 17.02 -9.32 -9.15
CA ASP A 134 16.70 -8.39 -8.08
C ASP A 134 17.90 -7.50 -7.72
N LEU A 135 17.63 -6.27 -7.31
CA LEU A 135 18.66 -5.31 -6.88
C LEU A 135 19.45 -5.84 -5.68
N ILE A 136 18.80 -6.68 -4.88
CA ILE A 136 19.36 -7.39 -3.74
C ILE A 136 18.98 -8.86 -3.89
N PRO A 137 19.95 -9.78 -3.98
CA PRO A 137 19.66 -11.21 -4.05
C PRO A 137 18.79 -11.67 -2.86
N ASP A 138 17.80 -12.51 -3.13
CA ASP A 138 16.91 -13.13 -2.11
C ASP A 138 17.69 -13.87 -1.01
N GLU A 139 18.97 -14.17 -1.26
CA GLU A 139 19.93 -14.78 -0.33
C GLU A 139 20.22 -13.88 0.89
N VAL A 140 19.94 -12.57 0.80
CA VAL A 140 20.01 -11.66 1.97
C VAL A 140 18.64 -11.65 2.64
N PRO A 141 18.46 -12.39 3.77
CA PRO A 141 17.15 -12.52 4.40
C PRO A 141 16.51 -11.16 4.69
N PHE A 142 15.24 -10.99 4.33
CA PHE A 142 14.41 -9.79 4.49
C PHE A 142 14.75 -8.57 3.63
N LEU A 143 15.96 -8.42 3.09
CA LEU A 143 16.32 -7.25 2.29
C LEU A 143 15.87 -7.42 0.82
N GLY A 144 15.95 -8.63 0.26
CA GLY A 144 15.49 -8.92 -1.11
C GLY A 144 14.00 -8.65 -1.29
N PHE A 145 13.18 -9.04 -0.31
CA PHE A 145 11.73 -8.82 -0.38
C PHE A 145 11.28 -7.39 -0.01
N LEU A 146 12.18 -6.52 0.46
CA LEU A 146 11.83 -5.16 0.84
C LEU A 146 11.67 -4.24 -0.38
N ASP A 147 12.47 -4.44 -1.41
CA ASP A 147 12.33 -3.70 -2.67
C ASP A 147 11.13 -4.20 -3.50
N ASP A 148 10.85 -5.50 -3.52
CA ASP A 148 9.61 -6.07 -4.06
C ASP A 148 8.38 -5.44 -3.41
N ALA A 149 8.34 -5.41 -2.07
CA ALA A 149 7.25 -4.79 -1.32
C ALA A 149 7.12 -3.29 -1.62
N THR A 150 8.24 -2.61 -1.86
CA THR A 150 8.26 -1.19 -2.24
C THR A 150 7.67 -0.96 -3.63
N VAL A 151 8.02 -1.80 -4.60
CA VAL A 151 7.50 -1.72 -5.97
C VAL A 151 6.00 -2.05 -5.99
N VAL A 152 5.57 -3.06 -5.27
CA VAL A 152 4.14 -3.40 -5.11
C VAL A 152 3.37 -2.25 -4.47
N ALA A 153 3.89 -1.64 -3.40
CA ALA A 153 3.24 -0.49 -2.75
C ALA A 153 3.19 0.74 -3.68
N PHE A 154 4.21 0.94 -4.51
CA PHE A 154 4.24 2.02 -5.49
C PHE A 154 3.20 1.81 -6.61
N ALA A 155 3.08 0.59 -7.13
CA ALA A 155 2.05 0.24 -8.11
C ALA A 155 0.65 0.38 -7.50
N LEU A 156 0.45 -0.11 -6.27
CA LEU A 156 -0.80 0.03 -5.53
C LEU A 156 -1.24 1.49 -5.40
N ALA A 157 -0.33 2.41 -5.10
CA ALA A 157 -0.67 3.83 -4.99
C ALA A 157 -1.23 4.43 -6.29
N ARG A 158 -0.99 3.80 -7.45
CA ARG A 158 -1.47 4.22 -8.78
C ARG A 158 -2.66 3.43 -9.30
N THR A 159 -2.88 2.25 -8.75
CA THR A 159 -3.87 1.29 -9.28
C THR A 159 -4.95 0.95 -8.27
N ARG A 160 -4.94 1.63 -7.11
CA ARG A 160 -5.82 1.29 -5.99
C ARG A 160 -7.30 1.30 -6.39
N GLU A 161 -7.75 2.33 -7.07
CA GLU A 161 -9.15 2.46 -7.53
C GLU A 161 -9.52 1.27 -8.43
N SER A 162 -8.70 0.97 -9.43
CA SER A 162 -8.94 -0.18 -10.33
C SER A 162 -8.93 -1.53 -9.60
N LEU A 163 -8.13 -1.67 -8.54
CA LEU A 163 -8.10 -2.89 -7.73
C LEU A 163 -9.30 -2.99 -6.79
N ASP A 164 -9.74 -1.89 -6.21
CA ASP A 164 -10.95 -1.83 -5.37
C ASP A 164 -12.20 -2.14 -6.22
N ASP A 165 -12.29 -1.62 -7.44
CA ASP A 165 -13.35 -1.94 -8.41
C ASP A 165 -13.33 -3.42 -8.80
N PHE A 166 -12.15 -3.98 -9.06
CA PHE A 166 -12.00 -5.40 -9.36
C PHE A 166 -12.44 -6.28 -8.19
N MET A 167 -12.01 -5.96 -6.96
CA MET A 167 -12.42 -6.72 -5.77
C MET A 167 -13.93 -6.62 -5.52
N THR A 168 -14.54 -5.46 -5.80
CA THR A 168 -15.98 -5.30 -5.74
C THR A 168 -16.68 -6.18 -6.77
N TRP A 169 -16.18 -6.20 -8.01
CA TRP A 169 -16.69 -7.08 -9.07
C TRP A 169 -16.58 -8.56 -8.69
N GLU A 170 -15.45 -9.00 -8.11
CA GLU A 170 -15.27 -10.39 -7.65
C GLU A 170 -16.37 -10.82 -6.67
N THR A 171 -16.79 -9.92 -5.76
CA THR A 171 -17.81 -10.23 -4.76
C THR A 171 -19.23 -10.26 -5.33
N THR A 172 -19.47 -9.63 -6.48
CA THR A 172 -20.78 -9.54 -7.15
C THR A 172 -20.96 -10.55 -8.27
N ALA A 173 -19.86 -11.08 -8.82
CA ALA A 173 -19.86 -12.04 -9.94
C ALA A 173 -19.89 -13.52 -9.46
N LEU A 174 -19.80 -13.77 -8.14
CA LEU A 174 -19.96 -15.09 -7.53
C LEU A 174 -21.38 -15.31 -7.07
#